data_7dc48aa3559262a32378256023d7b66b
#
_entry.id   7dc48aa3559262a32378256023d7b66b
#
_cell.length_a   1.000
_cell.length_b   1.000
_cell.length_c   1.000
_cell.angle_alpha   90.00
_cell.angle_beta   90.00
_cell.angle_gamma   90.00
#
_symmetry.space_group_name_H-M   'P 1'
#
loop_
_entity.id
_entity.type
_entity.pdbx_description
1 polymer ?
#
loop_
_entity_poly.entity_id
_entity_poly.type
_entity_poly.pdbx_seq_one_letter_code
_entity_poly.pdbx_strand_id
1 'polypeptide(L)'
;MVNQTCTKMALLLSFFCVIAISRAVVSNRIGINYGQLGNNLPSPARSIELLKHMNIGRVKLYDADHEILNLLSGTDIDVAITVANDEISGIAASQHLADQWVYEHVIAHYPTTRIRFVLVGNEVFSSISTPEDMQIARVLVRAMRRIKNTIKALGIRNIKIGTPLSMDIMETTTFPPSNGTFKQELQQLMVPLLKYINGTKSFFFINVYPYIEWFESQVWNQTAINLGSALFRSDDESYTDPQSGLEYTNLLDQMLDSVVYAMAKLGYNDVMLAISETGWPHEGESGANRYNAAEYINNLVRKMTAVPSIGTPARPGVVIPTFIFSMYDENQKFGPSTERQWGLFNPDGSPVYEVNITSIV
;
A
#
# COMPACT_ATOMS: atom_id res chain seq x y z
N MET A 1 -0.39 -52.52 -17.18
CA MET A 1 -1.11 -51.34 -17.78
C MET A 1 -1.83 -50.48 -16.76
N VAL A 2 -2.23 -50.97 -15.59
CA VAL A 2 -2.92 -50.14 -14.54
C VAL A 2 -2.01 -49.09 -13.84
N ASN A 3 -0.70 -49.38 -13.69
CA ASN A 3 0.21 -48.47 -12.98
C ASN A 3 0.61 -47.22 -13.76
N GLN A 4 0.59 -47.21 -15.09
CA GLN A 4 0.97 -46.02 -15.88
C GLN A 4 -0.15 -44.97 -15.95
N THR A 5 -1.40 -45.40 -15.87
CA THR A 5 -2.57 -44.49 -15.89
C THR A 5 -2.73 -43.74 -14.56
N CYS A 6 -2.46 -44.44 -13.45
CA CYS A 6 -2.53 -43.83 -12.10
C CYS A 6 -1.43 -42.75 -11.88
N THR A 7 -0.21 -43.00 -12.39
CA THR A 7 0.90 -42.06 -12.30
C THR A 7 0.69 -40.78 -13.14
N LYS A 8 0.08 -40.95 -14.34
CA LYS A 8 -0.27 -39.81 -15.19
C LYS A 8 -1.41 -38.94 -14.62
N MET A 9 -2.40 -39.58 -13.98
CA MET A 9 -3.49 -38.87 -13.30
C MET A 9 -3.02 -38.14 -12.04
N ALA A 10 -2.10 -38.71 -11.25
CA ALA A 10 -1.52 -38.09 -10.09
C ALA A 10 -0.61 -36.90 -10.48
N LEU A 11 0.14 -36.98 -11.58
CA LEU A 11 0.95 -35.89 -12.13
C LEU A 11 0.08 -34.75 -12.69
N LEU A 12 -1.05 -35.06 -13.36
CA LEU A 12 -2.01 -34.06 -13.83
C LEU A 12 -2.71 -33.35 -12.67
N LEU A 13 -3.12 -34.07 -11.62
CA LEU A 13 -3.71 -33.46 -10.42
C LEU A 13 -2.71 -32.60 -9.64
N SER A 14 -1.45 -33.00 -9.53
CA SER A 14 -0.42 -32.20 -8.89
C SER A 14 -0.08 -30.93 -9.72
N PHE A 15 -0.09 -31.00 -11.04
CA PHE A 15 0.12 -29.86 -11.93
C PHE A 15 -1.03 -28.84 -11.83
N PHE A 16 -2.29 -29.31 -11.80
CA PHE A 16 -3.45 -28.44 -11.58
C PHE A 16 -3.48 -27.79 -10.17
N CYS A 17 -3.09 -28.53 -9.12
CA CYS A 17 -2.98 -27.96 -7.77
C CYS A 17 -1.87 -26.90 -7.67
N VAL A 18 -0.72 -27.08 -8.31
CA VAL A 18 0.38 -26.10 -8.33
C VAL A 18 -0.03 -24.83 -9.08
N ILE A 19 -0.74 -24.95 -10.21
CA ILE A 19 -1.24 -23.81 -10.97
C ILE A 19 -2.34 -23.07 -10.19
N ALA A 20 -3.24 -23.75 -9.50
CA ALA A 20 -4.27 -23.12 -8.68
C ALA A 20 -3.67 -22.38 -7.46
N ILE A 21 -2.63 -22.96 -6.83
CA ILE A 21 -1.91 -22.31 -5.70
C ILE A 21 -1.15 -21.07 -6.18
N SER A 22 -0.51 -21.13 -7.36
CA SER A 22 0.18 -19.96 -7.92
C SER A 22 -0.80 -18.83 -8.27
N ARG A 23 -1.98 -19.12 -8.81
CA ARG A 23 -3.04 -18.13 -9.09
C ARG A 23 -3.54 -17.43 -7.83
N ALA A 24 -3.82 -18.18 -6.76
CA ALA A 24 -4.28 -17.62 -5.49
C ALA A 24 -3.22 -16.69 -4.84
N VAL A 25 -1.92 -17.02 -4.96
CA VAL A 25 -0.82 -16.22 -4.42
C VAL A 25 -0.62 -14.92 -5.20
N VAL A 26 -0.83 -14.94 -6.51
CA VAL A 26 -0.65 -13.75 -7.37
C VAL A 26 -1.79 -12.73 -7.15
N SER A 27 -3.04 -13.17 -7.09
CA SER A 27 -4.20 -12.29 -6.90
C SER A 27 -4.17 -11.53 -5.57
N ASN A 28 -3.47 -12.04 -4.55
CA ASN A 28 -3.36 -11.43 -3.22
C ASN A 28 -2.15 -10.51 -3.02
N ARG A 29 -1.40 -10.14 -4.07
CA ARG A 29 -0.24 -9.22 -3.95
C ARG A 29 -0.60 -7.78 -4.23
N ILE A 30 -1.59 -7.56 -5.11
CA ILE A 30 -2.10 -6.23 -5.48
C ILE A 30 -3.47 -6.01 -4.84
N GLY A 31 -3.63 -4.83 -4.30
CA GLY A 31 -4.89 -4.28 -3.82
C GLY A 31 -5.19 -2.94 -4.49
N ILE A 32 -6.39 -2.43 -4.25
CA ILE A 32 -6.82 -1.11 -4.73
C ILE A 32 -7.30 -0.29 -3.53
N ASN A 33 -6.95 1.00 -3.54
CA ASN A 33 -7.49 1.97 -2.61
C ASN A 33 -8.89 2.39 -3.07
N TYR A 34 -9.87 2.24 -2.20
CA TYR A 34 -11.24 2.65 -2.46
C TYR A 34 -11.59 3.81 -1.52
N GLY A 35 -11.43 5.04 -2.04
CA GLY A 35 -11.85 6.28 -1.40
C GLY A 35 -13.27 6.67 -1.83
N GLN A 36 -13.90 7.56 -1.04
CA GLN A 36 -15.29 7.98 -1.24
C GLN A 36 -15.47 9.51 -1.23
N LEU A 37 -14.39 10.27 -1.44
CA LEU A 37 -14.45 11.75 -1.51
C LEU A 37 -14.93 12.24 -2.88
N GLY A 38 -16.13 11.81 -3.27
CA GLY A 38 -16.77 12.21 -4.52
C GLY A 38 -18.30 12.21 -4.42
N ASN A 39 -18.93 13.11 -5.17
CA ASN A 39 -20.39 13.19 -5.24
C ASN A 39 -20.99 12.56 -6.51
N ASN A 40 -20.14 11.97 -7.34
CA ASN A 40 -20.51 11.31 -8.61
C ASN A 40 -20.08 9.83 -8.63
N LEU A 41 -19.63 9.28 -7.50
CA LEU A 41 -19.15 7.91 -7.42
C LEU A 41 -20.28 6.88 -7.56
N PRO A 42 -19.98 5.66 -8.05
CA PRO A 42 -20.95 4.57 -8.04
C PRO A 42 -21.33 4.17 -6.60
N SER A 43 -22.46 3.48 -6.47
CA SER A 43 -22.82 2.91 -5.15
C SER A 43 -21.77 1.91 -4.67
N PRO A 44 -21.63 1.73 -3.33
CA PRO A 44 -20.73 0.72 -2.78
C PRO A 44 -20.94 -0.68 -3.37
N ALA A 45 -22.20 -1.10 -3.55
CA ALA A 45 -22.54 -2.40 -4.14
C ALA A 45 -21.95 -2.55 -5.56
N ARG A 46 -22.07 -1.51 -6.40
CA ARG A 46 -21.52 -1.52 -7.76
C ARG A 46 -19.97 -1.57 -7.74
N SER A 47 -19.37 -0.86 -6.82
CA SER A 47 -17.90 -0.84 -6.65
C SER A 47 -17.36 -2.22 -6.23
N ILE A 48 -18.04 -2.89 -5.30
CA ILE A 48 -17.64 -4.24 -4.88
C ILE A 48 -17.84 -5.28 -5.99
N GLU A 49 -18.90 -5.16 -6.79
CA GLU A 49 -19.06 -5.99 -7.98
C GLU A 49 -17.92 -5.79 -8.98
N LEU A 50 -17.49 -4.55 -9.21
CA LEU A 50 -16.35 -4.25 -10.08
C LEU A 50 -15.06 -4.89 -9.57
N LEU A 51 -14.75 -4.76 -8.28
CA LEU A 51 -13.59 -5.42 -7.66
C LEU A 51 -13.61 -6.95 -7.86
N LYS A 52 -14.78 -7.57 -7.70
CA LYS A 52 -14.95 -9.03 -7.95
C LYS A 52 -14.71 -9.38 -9.42
N HIS A 53 -15.28 -8.64 -10.35
CA HIS A 53 -15.08 -8.86 -11.78
C HIS A 53 -13.61 -8.79 -12.19
N MET A 54 -12.86 -7.90 -11.54
CA MET A 54 -11.44 -7.74 -11.77
C MET A 54 -10.56 -8.76 -11.04
N ASN A 55 -11.13 -9.70 -10.29
CA ASN A 55 -10.39 -10.62 -9.43
C ASN A 55 -9.39 -9.92 -8.50
N ILE A 56 -9.74 -8.74 -7.99
CA ILE A 56 -8.92 -8.01 -7.04
C ILE A 56 -8.92 -8.74 -5.71
N GLY A 57 -7.74 -9.15 -5.25
CA GLY A 57 -7.58 -9.91 -4.01
C GLY A 57 -7.55 -9.05 -2.74
N ARG A 58 -7.43 -7.72 -2.86
CA ARG A 58 -7.34 -6.80 -1.71
C ARG A 58 -7.97 -5.45 -1.98
N VAL A 59 -8.58 -4.87 -0.94
CA VAL A 59 -9.06 -3.47 -0.94
C VAL A 59 -8.59 -2.76 0.32
N LYS A 60 -8.20 -1.48 0.19
CA LYS A 60 -7.93 -0.59 1.32
C LYS A 60 -9.02 0.48 1.35
N LEU A 61 -9.63 0.64 2.52
CA LEU A 61 -10.61 1.69 2.84
C LEU A 61 -9.95 2.75 3.71
N TYR A 62 -10.43 3.99 3.62
CA TYR A 62 -9.94 5.12 4.43
C TYR A 62 -10.72 5.30 5.73
N ASP A 63 -11.68 4.42 5.94
CA ASP A 63 -12.55 4.32 7.11
C ASP A 63 -12.85 2.84 7.43
N ALA A 64 -13.89 2.61 8.19
CA ALA A 64 -14.43 1.27 8.48
C ALA A 64 -15.95 1.24 8.23
N ASP A 65 -16.37 1.70 7.05
CA ASP A 65 -17.77 1.82 6.66
C ASP A 65 -18.50 0.47 6.71
N HIS A 66 -19.59 0.42 7.47
CA HIS A 66 -20.34 -0.82 7.72
C HIS A 66 -21.06 -1.36 6.48
N GLU A 67 -21.52 -0.50 5.56
CA GLU A 67 -22.17 -0.93 4.32
C GLU A 67 -21.15 -1.65 3.45
N ILE A 68 -19.97 -1.05 3.25
CA ILE A 68 -18.88 -1.64 2.45
C ILE A 68 -18.40 -2.94 3.06
N LEU A 69 -18.19 -2.98 4.38
CA LEU A 69 -17.76 -4.18 5.09
C LEU A 69 -18.78 -5.33 4.99
N ASN A 70 -20.07 -5.01 5.03
CA ASN A 70 -21.14 -5.99 4.81
C ASN A 70 -21.16 -6.51 3.37
N LEU A 71 -20.98 -5.64 2.37
CA LEU A 71 -20.91 -6.02 0.96
C LEU A 71 -19.68 -6.88 0.64
N LEU A 72 -18.58 -6.73 1.38
CA LEU A 72 -17.38 -7.56 1.29
C LEU A 72 -17.50 -8.90 2.02
N SER A 73 -18.56 -9.10 2.80
CA SER A 73 -18.79 -10.36 3.53
C SER A 73 -18.92 -11.55 2.58
N GLY A 74 -18.25 -12.65 2.91
CA GLY A 74 -18.24 -13.88 2.11
C GLY A 74 -17.47 -13.77 0.79
N THR A 75 -16.76 -12.66 0.55
CA THR A 75 -15.85 -12.55 -0.61
C THR A 75 -14.45 -13.05 -0.26
N ASP A 76 -13.65 -13.36 -1.30
CA ASP A 76 -12.24 -13.70 -1.13
C ASP A 76 -11.31 -12.46 -1.07
N ILE A 77 -11.88 -11.25 -0.94
CA ILE A 77 -11.14 -10.00 -0.90
C ILE A 77 -10.63 -9.75 0.53
N ASP A 78 -9.32 -9.66 0.69
CA ASP A 78 -8.70 -9.21 1.94
C ASP A 78 -8.88 -7.70 2.11
N VAL A 79 -9.29 -7.26 3.31
CA VAL A 79 -9.64 -5.86 3.57
C VAL A 79 -8.65 -5.21 4.53
N ALA A 80 -8.21 -4.01 4.18
CA ALA A 80 -7.58 -3.06 5.09
C ALA A 80 -8.59 -1.97 5.45
N ILE A 81 -8.86 -1.80 6.74
CA ILE A 81 -9.71 -0.72 7.27
C ILE A 81 -8.86 0.30 8.00
N THR A 82 -9.35 1.53 8.10
CA THR A 82 -8.59 2.64 8.70
C THR A 82 -9.36 3.25 9.87
N VAL A 83 -8.65 3.48 10.98
CA VAL A 83 -9.08 4.36 12.08
C VAL A 83 -8.85 5.80 11.64
N ALA A 84 -9.84 6.66 11.72
CA ALA A 84 -9.69 8.07 11.34
C ALA A 84 -8.66 8.81 12.22
N ASN A 85 -8.01 9.84 11.65
CA ASN A 85 -6.95 10.56 12.38
C ASN A 85 -7.47 11.22 13.66
N ASP A 86 -8.70 11.71 13.66
CA ASP A 86 -9.35 12.36 14.81
C ASP A 86 -9.74 11.38 15.93
N GLU A 87 -9.90 10.09 15.63
CA GLU A 87 -10.18 9.04 16.62
C GLU A 87 -8.93 8.62 17.42
N ILE A 88 -7.73 8.86 16.89
CA ILE A 88 -6.46 8.36 17.44
C ILE A 88 -6.28 8.79 18.90
N SER A 89 -6.53 10.07 19.21
CA SER A 89 -6.35 10.61 20.57
C SER A 89 -7.27 9.95 21.58
N GLY A 90 -8.54 9.73 21.22
CA GLY A 90 -9.53 9.04 22.07
C GLY A 90 -9.14 7.59 22.33
N ILE A 91 -8.79 6.85 21.29
CA ILE A 91 -8.33 5.46 21.38
C ILE A 91 -7.03 5.37 22.19
N ALA A 92 -6.11 6.30 22.02
CA ALA A 92 -4.87 6.33 22.80
C ALA A 92 -5.10 6.69 24.27
N ALA A 93 -6.15 7.41 24.61
CA ALA A 93 -6.48 7.78 25.99
C ALA A 93 -7.16 6.65 26.76
N SER A 94 -7.99 5.82 26.11
CA SER A 94 -8.85 4.83 26.76
C SER A 94 -8.80 3.45 26.09
N GLN A 95 -8.50 2.39 26.88
CA GLN A 95 -8.62 1.00 26.39
C GLN A 95 -10.09 0.68 26.06
N HIS A 96 -11.03 1.22 26.82
CA HIS A 96 -12.46 1.04 26.57
C HIS A 96 -12.88 1.56 25.19
N LEU A 97 -12.38 2.76 24.77
CA LEU A 97 -12.66 3.29 23.44
C LEU A 97 -12.01 2.42 22.34
N ALA A 98 -10.82 1.89 22.58
CA ALA A 98 -10.20 0.94 21.65
C ALA A 98 -11.00 -0.36 21.55
N ASP A 99 -11.51 -0.87 22.68
CA ASP A 99 -12.37 -2.06 22.73
C ASP A 99 -13.66 -1.80 21.94
N GLN A 100 -14.33 -0.67 22.20
CA GLN A 100 -15.55 -0.28 21.51
C GLN A 100 -15.32 -0.21 19.99
N TRP A 101 -14.27 0.49 19.55
CA TRP A 101 -13.95 0.60 18.13
C TRP A 101 -13.72 -0.78 17.47
N VAL A 102 -12.96 -1.66 18.15
CA VAL A 102 -12.71 -3.02 17.63
C VAL A 102 -13.99 -3.86 17.58
N TYR A 103 -14.85 -3.77 18.59
CA TYR A 103 -16.13 -4.49 18.57
C TYR A 103 -17.03 -4.00 17.45
N GLU A 104 -17.12 -2.70 17.26
CA GLU A 104 -17.97 -2.06 16.27
C GLU A 104 -17.50 -2.33 14.84
N HIS A 105 -16.21 -2.12 14.55
CA HIS A 105 -15.70 -2.13 13.18
C HIS A 105 -14.98 -3.43 12.77
N VAL A 106 -14.51 -4.22 13.73
CA VAL A 106 -13.83 -5.48 13.41
C VAL A 106 -14.73 -6.67 13.71
N ILE A 107 -15.21 -6.81 14.97
CA ILE A 107 -15.92 -8.02 15.40
C ILE A 107 -17.29 -8.13 14.75
N ALA A 108 -17.99 -7.02 14.55
CA ALA A 108 -19.29 -6.99 13.87
C ALA A 108 -19.25 -7.62 12.46
N HIS A 109 -18.06 -7.67 11.82
CA HIS A 109 -17.88 -8.19 10.47
C HIS A 109 -16.99 -9.44 10.38
N TYR A 110 -16.24 -9.76 11.45
CA TYR A 110 -15.32 -10.89 11.48
C TYR A 110 -16.07 -12.20 11.89
N PRO A 111 -15.77 -13.34 11.27
CA PRO A 111 -14.75 -13.60 10.26
C PRO A 111 -15.25 -13.51 8.81
N THR A 112 -16.53 -13.17 8.60
CA THR A 112 -17.19 -13.22 7.28
C THR A 112 -16.59 -12.20 6.29
N THR A 113 -16.19 -11.03 6.79
CA THR A 113 -15.34 -10.08 6.05
C THR A 113 -13.89 -10.34 6.40
N ARG A 114 -13.05 -10.51 5.41
CA ARG A 114 -11.65 -10.91 5.56
C ARG A 114 -10.75 -9.72 5.94
N ILE A 115 -11.01 -9.07 7.07
CA ILE A 115 -10.17 -8.00 7.58
C ILE A 115 -8.78 -8.55 7.91
N ARG A 116 -7.73 -8.02 7.26
CA ARG A 116 -6.33 -8.42 7.41
C ARG A 116 -5.46 -7.32 8.00
N PHE A 117 -5.85 -6.08 7.78
CA PHE A 117 -5.13 -4.92 8.28
C PHE A 117 -6.09 -3.96 8.97
N VAL A 118 -5.67 -3.44 10.10
CA VAL A 118 -6.24 -2.23 10.72
C VAL A 118 -5.14 -1.18 10.70
N LEU A 119 -5.35 -0.15 9.92
CA LEU A 119 -4.44 0.98 9.78
C LEU A 119 -4.90 2.08 10.73
N VAL A 120 -4.02 2.57 11.59
CA VAL A 120 -4.37 3.57 12.58
C VAL A 120 -3.91 4.92 12.08
N GLY A 121 -4.84 5.74 11.60
CA GLY A 121 -4.57 6.97 10.89
C GLY A 121 -4.01 6.77 9.48
N ASN A 122 -3.87 7.87 8.77
CA ASN A 122 -3.19 7.95 7.49
C ASN A 122 -2.32 9.21 7.50
N GLU A 123 -1.01 9.06 7.16
CA GLU A 123 -0.03 10.15 7.04
C GLU A 123 0.09 11.06 8.26
N VAL A 124 -0.06 10.48 9.46
CA VAL A 124 -0.10 11.24 10.73
C VAL A 124 1.21 12.01 11.00
N PHE A 125 2.33 11.61 10.39
CA PHE A 125 3.62 12.29 10.56
C PHE A 125 3.91 13.35 9.49
N SER A 126 3.08 13.45 8.45
CA SER A 126 3.31 14.30 7.30
C SER A 126 2.92 15.74 7.53
N SER A 127 1.83 15.99 8.21
CA SER A 127 1.25 17.32 8.36
C SER A 127 1.33 17.81 9.79
N ILE A 128 2.48 17.66 10.46
CA ILE A 128 2.66 18.16 11.81
C ILE A 128 2.91 19.68 11.74
N SER A 129 1.82 20.44 11.66
CA SER A 129 1.84 21.90 11.57
C SER A 129 1.32 22.59 12.84
N THR A 130 0.55 21.86 13.66
CA THR A 130 -0.04 22.35 14.88
C THR A 130 0.42 21.55 16.12
N PRO A 131 0.27 22.09 17.34
CA PRO A 131 0.49 21.32 18.56
C PRO A 131 -0.42 20.09 18.67
N GLU A 132 -1.63 20.16 18.13
CA GLU A 132 -2.60 19.08 18.08
C GLU A 132 -2.10 17.93 17.18
N ASP A 133 -1.58 18.23 16.00
CA ASP A 133 -1.01 17.22 15.08
C ASP A 133 0.16 16.52 15.77
N MET A 134 1.05 17.27 16.42
CA MET A 134 2.15 16.71 17.19
C MET A 134 1.66 15.82 18.34
N GLN A 135 0.57 16.20 19.00
CA GLN A 135 -0.02 15.38 20.06
C GLN A 135 -0.57 14.05 19.50
N ILE A 136 -1.28 14.10 18.37
CA ILE A 136 -1.78 12.88 17.68
C ILE A 136 -0.60 11.98 17.30
N ALA A 137 0.45 12.53 16.69
CA ALA A 137 1.64 11.80 16.33
C ALA A 137 2.32 11.10 17.51
N ARG A 138 2.43 11.77 18.66
CA ARG A 138 3.02 11.22 19.90
C ARG A 138 2.23 10.08 20.49
N VAL A 139 0.92 10.06 20.33
CA VAL A 139 0.05 9.02 20.92
C VAL A 139 -0.31 7.88 19.96
N LEU A 140 0.06 7.99 18.68
CA LEU A 140 -0.25 7.03 17.62
C LEU A 140 0.10 5.58 18.01
N VAL A 141 1.34 5.33 18.41
CA VAL A 141 1.79 3.97 18.78
C VAL A 141 1.03 3.44 20.00
N ARG A 142 0.55 4.33 20.90
CA ARG A 142 -0.28 3.93 22.02
C ARG A 142 -1.67 3.48 21.54
N ALA A 143 -2.28 4.18 20.61
CA ALA A 143 -3.54 3.78 19.99
C ALA A 143 -3.40 2.41 19.30
N MET A 144 -2.35 2.24 18.47
CA MET A 144 -2.04 0.97 17.80
C MET A 144 -1.92 -0.20 18.79
N ARG A 145 -1.25 0.03 19.94
CA ARG A 145 -1.10 -1.00 21.00
C ARG A 145 -2.45 -1.37 21.62
N ARG A 146 -3.32 -0.39 21.88
CA ARG A 146 -4.62 -0.65 22.49
C ARG A 146 -5.51 -1.46 21.58
N ILE A 147 -5.62 -1.10 20.29
CA ILE A 147 -6.33 -1.90 19.29
C ILE A 147 -5.75 -3.32 19.22
N LYS A 148 -4.40 -3.44 19.18
CA LYS A 148 -3.75 -4.76 19.17
C LYS A 148 -4.06 -5.58 20.40
N ASN A 149 -4.13 -4.97 21.57
CA ASN A 149 -4.46 -5.66 22.84
C ASN A 149 -5.87 -6.28 22.78
N THR A 150 -6.87 -5.51 22.31
CA THR A 150 -8.24 -6.00 22.15
C THR A 150 -8.30 -7.17 21.17
N ILE A 151 -7.74 -7.01 19.98
CA ILE A 151 -7.71 -8.05 18.94
C ILE A 151 -7.01 -9.32 19.46
N LYS A 152 -5.92 -9.16 20.20
CA LYS A 152 -5.19 -10.28 20.82
C LYS A 152 -6.01 -10.95 21.92
N ALA A 153 -6.69 -10.19 22.78
CA ALA A 153 -7.55 -10.71 23.85
C ALA A 153 -8.70 -11.55 23.28
N LEU A 154 -9.19 -11.21 22.11
CA LEU A 154 -10.22 -11.95 21.35
C LEU A 154 -9.66 -13.19 20.60
N GLY A 155 -8.38 -13.50 20.75
CA GLY A 155 -7.74 -14.66 20.10
C GLY A 155 -7.49 -14.50 18.60
N ILE A 156 -7.72 -13.32 18.03
CA ILE A 156 -7.53 -13.04 16.59
C ILE A 156 -6.05 -12.79 16.31
N ARG A 157 -5.46 -13.61 15.44
CA ARG A 157 -3.99 -13.58 15.16
C ARG A 157 -3.64 -13.12 13.75
N ASN A 158 -4.57 -13.14 12.83
CA ASN A 158 -4.36 -12.89 11.40
C ASN A 158 -4.57 -11.43 10.97
N ILE A 159 -4.85 -10.52 11.93
CA ILE A 159 -4.96 -9.08 11.68
C ILE A 159 -3.65 -8.38 12.10
N LYS A 160 -3.04 -7.67 11.15
CA LYS A 160 -1.88 -6.82 11.37
C LYS A 160 -2.34 -5.38 11.64
N ILE A 161 -1.66 -4.71 12.57
CA ILE A 161 -1.92 -3.30 12.87
C ILE A 161 -0.75 -2.49 12.34
N GLY A 162 -1.03 -1.43 11.60
CA GLY A 162 -0.04 -0.53 11.03
C GLY A 162 -0.52 0.90 10.98
N THR A 163 0.25 1.75 10.32
CA THR A 163 -0.12 3.12 9.96
C THR A 163 0.58 3.48 8.64
N PRO A 164 -0.13 4.00 7.64
CA PRO A 164 0.49 4.54 6.44
C PRO A 164 1.23 5.84 6.73
N LEU A 165 2.42 5.96 6.19
CA LEU A 165 3.23 7.18 6.21
C LEU A 165 3.57 7.59 4.78
N SER A 166 3.72 8.87 4.49
CA SER A 166 4.17 9.33 3.18
C SER A 166 5.71 9.45 3.11
N MET A 167 6.24 9.67 1.92
CA MET A 167 7.69 9.82 1.70
C MET A 167 8.26 11.10 2.32
N ASP A 168 7.45 12.08 2.66
CA ASP A 168 7.87 13.32 3.31
C ASP A 168 8.45 13.15 4.73
N ILE A 169 8.38 11.94 5.29
CA ILE A 169 9.10 11.57 6.52
C ILE A 169 10.62 11.45 6.31
N MET A 170 11.06 11.39 5.06
CA MET A 170 12.47 11.25 4.70
C MET A 170 13.16 12.60 4.65
N GLU A 171 14.47 12.62 4.95
CA GLU A 171 15.30 13.80 4.67
C GLU A 171 15.39 14.07 3.18
N THR A 172 15.62 15.33 2.81
CA THR A 172 15.74 15.74 1.40
C THR A 172 16.95 15.13 0.68
N THR A 173 17.91 14.60 1.44
CA THR A 173 19.11 13.91 0.91
C THR A 173 18.90 12.41 0.78
N THR A 174 17.71 11.99 0.44
CA THR A 174 17.32 10.58 0.34
C THR A 174 18.04 9.81 -0.78
N PHE A 175 18.52 10.51 -1.80
CA PHE A 175 19.30 9.91 -2.88
C PHE A 175 20.80 10.20 -2.76
N PRO A 176 21.69 9.22 -3.02
CA PRO A 176 21.41 7.81 -3.37
C PRO A 176 20.65 7.07 -2.25
N PRO A 177 19.96 5.95 -2.55
CA PRO A 177 19.15 5.21 -1.57
C PRO A 177 19.88 4.88 -0.27
N SER A 178 21.17 4.54 -0.34
CA SER A 178 22.03 4.26 0.84
C SER A 178 22.17 5.48 1.80
N ASN A 179 21.92 6.68 1.33
CA ASN A 179 21.87 7.89 2.17
C ASN A 179 20.56 8.01 2.94
N GLY A 180 19.50 7.29 2.57
CA GLY A 180 18.18 7.38 3.15
C GLY A 180 18.21 7.49 4.68
N THR A 181 17.58 8.52 5.21
CA THR A 181 17.40 8.80 6.65
C THR A 181 16.03 9.40 6.89
N PHE A 182 15.42 9.10 8.04
CA PHE A 182 14.23 9.83 8.47
C PHE A 182 14.61 11.21 8.98
N LYS A 183 13.75 12.20 8.77
CA LYS A 183 13.89 13.56 9.30
C LYS A 183 14.25 13.53 10.78
N GLN A 184 15.21 14.34 11.17
CA GLN A 184 15.76 14.33 12.53
C GLN A 184 14.67 14.60 13.58
N GLU A 185 13.76 15.51 13.31
CA GLU A 185 12.63 15.86 14.18
C GLU A 185 11.63 14.72 14.38
N LEU A 186 11.54 13.79 13.42
CA LEU A 186 10.65 12.63 13.48
C LEU A 186 11.27 11.40 14.15
N GLN A 187 12.58 11.37 14.39
CA GLN A 187 13.25 10.17 14.92
C GLN A 187 12.66 9.69 16.24
N GLN A 188 12.29 10.63 17.15
CA GLN A 188 11.65 10.29 18.42
C GLN A 188 10.25 9.65 18.26
N LEU A 189 9.59 9.84 17.13
CA LEU A 189 8.32 9.17 16.78
C LEU A 189 8.57 7.85 16.03
N MET A 190 9.59 7.82 15.17
CA MET A 190 9.95 6.64 14.37
C MET A 190 10.46 5.48 15.20
N VAL A 191 11.34 5.72 16.18
CA VAL A 191 11.91 4.63 17.00
C VAL A 191 10.84 3.82 17.73
N PRO A 192 9.86 4.43 18.45
CA PRO A 192 8.75 3.69 19.05
C PRO A 192 7.88 2.95 18.05
N LEU A 193 7.65 3.55 16.87
CA LEU A 193 6.87 2.94 15.78
C LEU A 193 7.57 1.71 15.22
N LEU A 194 8.83 1.81 14.85
CA LEU A 194 9.63 0.69 14.33
C LEU A 194 9.77 -0.43 15.35
N LYS A 195 9.95 -0.09 16.64
CA LYS A 195 9.95 -1.07 17.72
C LYS A 195 8.62 -1.82 17.81
N TYR A 196 7.49 -1.13 17.65
CA TYR A 196 6.16 -1.74 17.64
C TYR A 196 5.99 -2.66 16.43
N ILE A 197 6.29 -2.18 15.22
CA ILE A 197 6.16 -2.93 13.97
C ILE A 197 7.01 -4.19 14.00
N ASN A 198 8.29 -4.07 14.38
CA ASN A 198 9.20 -5.21 14.49
C ASN A 198 8.72 -6.24 15.54
N GLY A 199 8.26 -5.76 16.70
CA GLY A 199 7.77 -6.64 17.78
C GLY A 199 6.47 -7.37 17.45
N THR A 200 5.60 -6.78 16.61
CA THR A 200 4.32 -7.37 16.17
C THR A 200 4.43 -8.10 14.84
N LYS A 201 5.59 -8.05 14.17
CA LYS A 201 5.80 -8.56 12.81
C LYS A 201 4.76 -8.01 11.83
N SER A 202 4.42 -6.73 12.00
CA SER A 202 3.59 -5.97 11.06
C SER A 202 4.46 -5.40 9.94
N PHE A 203 3.86 -4.62 9.04
CA PHE A 203 4.55 -3.95 7.95
C PHE A 203 4.78 -2.47 8.29
N PHE A 204 5.85 -1.91 7.75
CA PHE A 204 5.99 -0.47 7.58
C PHE A 204 5.22 -0.11 6.31
N PHE A 205 4.06 0.52 6.49
CA PHE A 205 3.22 0.95 5.39
C PHE A 205 3.69 2.31 4.89
N ILE A 206 3.90 2.43 3.58
CA ILE A 206 4.39 3.66 2.95
C ILE A 206 3.51 4.03 1.75
N ASN A 207 3.10 5.29 1.69
CA ASN A 207 2.52 5.93 0.52
C ASN A 207 3.69 6.48 -0.31
N VAL A 208 3.88 5.94 -1.50
CA VAL A 208 5.06 6.22 -2.33
C VAL A 208 4.65 6.47 -3.76
N TYR A 209 4.95 7.67 -4.25
CA TYR A 209 4.51 8.14 -5.56
C TYR A 209 5.68 8.62 -6.42
N PRO A 210 6.25 7.76 -7.29
CA PRO A 210 7.28 8.17 -8.23
C PRO A 210 6.89 9.36 -9.11
N TYR A 211 5.58 9.54 -9.39
CA TYR A 211 5.09 10.73 -10.08
C TYR A 211 5.44 12.03 -9.35
N ILE A 212 5.19 12.08 -8.05
CA ILE A 212 5.42 13.30 -7.24
C ILE A 212 6.92 13.63 -7.23
N GLU A 213 7.75 12.66 -6.91
CA GLU A 213 9.21 12.82 -6.88
C GLU A 213 9.77 13.25 -8.24
N TRP A 214 9.29 12.61 -9.32
CA TRP A 214 9.65 12.98 -10.68
C TRP A 214 9.19 14.41 -11.01
N PHE A 215 7.91 14.75 -10.74
CA PHE A 215 7.34 16.07 -11.03
C PHE A 215 8.09 17.18 -10.29
N GLU A 216 8.35 17.01 -9.00
CA GLU A 216 9.10 17.97 -8.18
C GLU A 216 10.52 18.17 -8.71
N SER A 217 11.19 17.11 -9.15
CA SER A 217 12.53 17.21 -9.75
C SER A 217 12.55 18.08 -11.02
N GLN A 218 11.45 18.08 -11.79
CA GLN A 218 11.33 18.93 -13.00
C GLN A 218 11.06 20.41 -12.64
N VAL A 219 10.28 20.65 -11.57
CA VAL A 219 9.84 22.01 -11.19
C VAL A 219 10.94 22.78 -10.45
N TRP A 220 11.66 22.11 -9.54
CA TRP A 220 12.59 22.78 -8.62
C TRP A 220 14.04 22.83 -9.13
N ASN A 221 14.26 22.56 -10.41
CA ASN A 221 15.59 22.63 -11.05
C ASN A 221 16.67 21.80 -10.34
N GLN A 222 16.27 20.74 -9.67
CA GLN A 222 17.16 19.71 -9.12
C GLN A 222 17.67 18.80 -10.26
N THR A 223 18.53 17.86 -9.97
CA THR A 223 18.92 16.86 -10.97
C THR A 223 17.65 16.17 -11.49
N ALA A 224 17.29 16.49 -12.75
CA ALA A 224 16.03 16.04 -13.32
C ALA A 224 16.00 14.50 -13.38
N ILE A 225 15.02 13.90 -12.73
CA ILE A 225 14.80 12.45 -12.79
C ILE A 225 14.29 12.11 -14.19
N ASN A 226 14.83 11.04 -14.78
CA ASN A 226 14.36 10.53 -16.07
C ASN A 226 12.93 9.97 -15.93
N LEU A 227 12.02 10.39 -16.81
CA LEU A 227 10.65 9.91 -16.86
C LEU A 227 10.59 8.37 -17.08
N GLY A 228 11.50 7.83 -17.89
CA GLY A 228 11.58 6.39 -18.10
C GLY A 228 11.86 5.62 -16.83
N SER A 229 12.77 6.11 -16.00
CA SER A 229 13.04 5.53 -14.68
C SER A 229 11.80 5.57 -13.77
N ALA A 230 11.03 6.67 -13.77
CA ALA A 230 9.80 6.78 -13.02
C ALA A 230 8.69 5.84 -13.52
N LEU A 231 8.68 5.52 -14.82
CA LEU A 231 7.71 4.64 -15.49
C LEU A 231 8.19 3.18 -15.64
N PHE A 232 9.29 2.78 -15.00
CA PHE A 232 9.91 1.44 -15.09
C PHE A 232 10.39 1.05 -16.50
N ARG A 233 10.82 1.98 -17.33
CA ARG A 233 11.45 1.67 -18.60
C ARG A 233 12.90 1.25 -18.33
N SER A 234 13.14 -0.05 -18.32
CA SER A 234 14.45 -0.63 -17.98
C SER A 234 15.58 -0.30 -18.99
N ASP A 235 15.20 0.13 -20.19
CA ASP A 235 16.16 0.45 -21.28
C ASP A 235 16.73 1.88 -21.15
N ASP A 236 16.16 2.70 -20.29
CA ASP A 236 16.59 4.07 -20.00
C ASP A 236 17.41 4.05 -18.69
N GLU A 237 18.72 4.19 -18.81
CA GLU A 237 19.70 4.46 -17.75
C GLU A 237 19.50 3.74 -16.38
N SER A 238 20.34 2.76 -16.10
CA SER A 238 20.47 2.24 -14.72
C SER A 238 21.27 3.23 -13.86
N TYR A 239 20.93 3.30 -12.58
CA TYR A 239 21.64 4.07 -11.57
C TYR A 239 22.36 3.13 -10.61
N THR A 240 23.67 3.25 -10.47
CA THR A 240 24.43 2.51 -9.46
C THR A 240 24.66 3.38 -8.23
N ASP A 241 24.15 2.95 -7.09
CA ASP A 241 24.38 3.62 -5.79
C ASP A 241 25.87 3.49 -5.41
N PRO A 242 26.60 4.61 -5.29
CA PRO A 242 28.06 4.59 -5.12
C PRO A 242 28.51 4.02 -3.75
N GLN A 243 27.62 3.96 -2.75
CA GLN A 243 27.98 3.46 -1.42
C GLN A 243 27.63 1.98 -1.26
N SER A 244 26.46 1.56 -1.76
CA SER A 244 26.02 0.17 -1.64
C SER A 244 26.47 -0.69 -2.82
N GLY A 245 26.78 -0.10 -3.96
CA GLY A 245 27.07 -0.79 -5.23
C GLY A 245 25.82 -1.41 -5.86
N LEU A 246 24.63 -1.18 -5.33
CA LEU A 246 23.38 -1.70 -5.87
C LEU A 246 22.96 -0.92 -7.11
N GLU A 247 22.47 -1.67 -8.11
CA GLU A 247 21.97 -1.11 -9.37
C GLU A 247 20.45 -0.99 -9.33
N TYR A 248 19.95 0.17 -9.75
CA TYR A 248 18.53 0.53 -9.79
C TYR A 248 18.11 0.86 -11.21
N THR A 249 17.06 0.22 -11.69
CA THR A 249 16.48 0.43 -13.02
C THR A 249 15.17 1.22 -12.97
N ASN A 250 14.70 1.60 -11.80
CA ASN A 250 13.47 2.37 -11.62
C ASN A 250 13.48 3.18 -10.33
N LEU A 251 12.73 4.29 -10.36
CA LEU A 251 12.63 5.23 -9.24
C LEU A 251 11.94 4.64 -8.02
N LEU A 252 10.90 3.79 -8.21
CA LEU A 252 10.18 3.19 -7.09
C LEU A 252 11.11 2.37 -6.20
N ASP A 253 12.00 1.57 -6.78
CA ASP A 253 12.97 0.79 -6.00
C ASP A 253 13.95 1.69 -5.24
N GLN A 254 14.38 2.79 -5.84
CA GLN A 254 15.23 3.77 -5.16
C GLN A 254 14.53 4.37 -3.94
N MET A 255 13.26 4.78 -4.10
CA MET A 255 12.44 5.33 -3.01
C MET A 255 12.21 4.29 -1.89
N LEU A 256 11.86 3.06 -2.24
CA LEU A 256 11.64 2.00 -1.25
C LEU A 256 12.92 1.64 -0.50
N ASP A 257 14.04 1.50 -1.20
CA ASP A 257 15.30 1.15 -0.56
C ASP A 257 15.87 2.30 0.29
N SER A 258 15.57 3.57 -0.03
CA SER A 258 15.91 4.68 0.87
C SER A 258 15.21 4.54 2.24
N VAL A 259 13.94 4.08 2.25
CA VAL A 259 13.22 3.76 3.50
C VAL A 259 13.84 2.55 4.21
N VAL A 260 14.26 1.52 3.45
CA VAL A 260 14.96 0.35 4.01
C VAL A 260 16.26 0.77 4.70
N TYR A 261 17.06 1.63 4.08
CA TYR A 261 18.29 2.16 4.67
C TYR A 261 18.03 3.06 5.88
N ALA A 262 16.98 3.87 5.84
CA ALA A 262 16.58 4.71 6.97
C ALA A 262 16.18 3.84 8.20
N MET A 263 15.41 2.78 7.99
CA MET A 263 15.08 1.82 9.04
C MET A 263 16.32 1.09 9.57
N ALA A 264 17.22 0.69 8.67
CA ALA A 264 18.48 0.02 9.01
C ALA A 264 19.39 0.88 9.90
N LYS A 265 19.50 2.20 9.59
CA LYS A 265 20.26 3.17 10.41
C LYS A 265 19.72 3.30 11.83
N LEU A 266 18.44 3.03 12.04
CA LEU A 266 17.82 2.96 13.38
C LEU A 266 17.87 1.56 14.00
N GLY A 267 18.54 0.58 13.36
CA GLY A 267 18.70 -0.79 13.85
C GLY A 267 17.54 -1.75 13.52
N TYR A 268 16.71 -1.44 12.54
CA TYR A 268 15.53 -2.23 12.17
C TYR A 268 15.65 -2.81 10.75
N ASN A 269 16.65 -3.68 10.52
CA ASN A 269 16.94 -4.26 9.21
C ASN A 269 15.85 -5.20 8.68
N ASP A 270 15.09 -5.85 9.57
CA ASP A 270 14.15 -6.93 9.21
C ASP A 270 12.69 -6.47 9.11
N VAL A 271 12.41 -5.17 9.29
CA VAL A 271 11.05 -4.65 9.16
C VAL A 271 10.64 -4.67 7.70
N MET A 272 9.54 -5.38 7.41
CA MET A 272 9.02 -5.54 6.05
C MET A 272 8.24 -4.30 5.61
N LEU A 273 8.36 -3.92 4.33
CA LEU A 273 7.58 -2.86 3.71
C LEU A 273 6.25 -3.39 3.17
N ALA A 274 5.24 -2.52 3.16
CA ALA A 274 4.04 -2.64 2.33
C ALA A 274 3.77 -1.27 1.70
N ILE A 275 3.48 -1.23 0.42
CA ILE A 275 3.05 -0.02 -0.26
C ILE A 275 1.55 0.14 0.00
N SER A 276 1.18 1.12 0.83
CA SER A 276 -0.21 1.41 1.15
C SER A 276 -0.90 2.29 0.10
N GLU A 277 -0.11 3.04 -0.65
CA GLU A 277 -0.57 3.80 -1.81
C GLU A 277 0.58 4.00 -2.80
N THR A 278 0.27 3.84 -4.09
CA THR A 278 1.09 4.27 -5.21
C THR A 278 0.23 4.38 -6.46
N GLY A 279 0.58 5.28 -7.36
CA GLY A 279 -0.19 5.52 -8.58
C GLY A 279 0.47 6.53 -9.49
N TRP A 280 -0.25 6.88 -10.56
CA TRP A 280 0.12 7.91 -11.52
C TRP A 280 -1.13 8.63 -12.00
N PRO A 281 -1.21 9.97 -11.93
CA PRO A 281 -2.41 10.70 -12.35
C PRO A 281 -2.54 10.67 -13.89
N HIS A 282 -3.78 10.55 -14.36
CA HIS A 282 -4.05 10.45 -15.80
C HIS A 282 -4.37 11.78 -16.47
N GLU A 283 -4.49 12.87 -15.68
CA GLU A 283 -4.76 14.24 -16.15
C GLU A 283 -4.26 15.26 -15.11
N GLY A 284 -3.97 16.49 -15.54
CA GLY A 284 -3.56 17.60 -14.67
C GLY A 284 -2.20 18.17 -15.07
N GLU A 285 -1.25 18.17 -14.16
CA GLU A 285 0.07 18.77 -14.32
C GLU A 285 0.97 17.97 -15.29
N SER A 286 2.19 18.45 -15.51
CA SER A 286 3.16 17.82 -16.41
C SER A 286 3.34 16.34 -16.10
N GLY A 287 3.41 15.51 -17.15
CA GLY A 287 3.55 14.05 -17.02
C GLY A 287 2.27 13.30 -16.65
N ALA A 288 1.24 13.99 -16.14
CA ALA A 288 -0.07 13.41 -15.85
C ALA A 288 -0.85 13.24 -17.17
N ASN A 289 -0.92 12.03 -17.66
CA ASN A 289 -1.71 11.66 -18.83
C ASN A 289 -2.02 10.16 -18.82
N ARG A 290 -3.05 9.76 -19.57
CA ARG A 290 -3.53 8.36 -19.60
C ARG A 290 -2.48 7.36 -20.06
N TYR A 291 -1.58 7.76 -20.95
CA TYR A 291 -0.53 6.88 -21.44
C TYR A 291 0.48 6.56 -20.34
N ASN A 292 1.01 7.57 -19.66
CA ASN A 292 1.96 7.38 -18.56
C ASN A 292 1.30 6.64 -17.37
N ALA A 293 0.04 6.96 -17.06
CA ALA A 293 -0.70 6.28 -16.01
C ALA A 293 -0.87 4.79 -16.32
N ALA A 294 -1.30 4.44 -17.54
CA ALA A 294 -1.40 3.06 -18.00
C ALA A 294 -0.05 2.34 -17.93
N GLU A 295 1.01 2.98 -18.40
CA GLU A 295 2.36 2.40 -18.40
C GLU A 295 2.87 2.15 -16.99
N TYR A 296 2.75 3.15 -16.09
CA TYR A 296 3.15 3.01 -14.68
C TYR A 296 2.43 1.85 -14.00
N ILE A 297 1.11 1.82 -14.08
CA ILE A 297 0.30 0.78 -13.41
C ILE A 297 0.59 -0.61 -13.96
N ASN A 298 0.66 -0.77 -15.29
CA ASN A 298 0.95 -2.08 -15.89
C ASN A 298 2.35 -2.58 -15.53
N ASN A 299 3.36 -1.71 -15.51
CA ASN A 299 4.72 -2.05 -15.09
C ASN A 299 4.81 -2.38 -13.61
N LEU A 300 4.11 -1.61 -12.75
CA LEU A 300 3.98 -1.88 -11.32
C LEU A 300 3.36 -3.26 -11.08
N VAL A 301 2.22 -3.56 -11.70
CA VAL A 301 1.53 -4.85 -11.56
C VAL A 301 2.48 -5.98 -11.96
N ARG A 302 3.12 -5.90 -13.13
CA ARG A 302 4.07 -6.89 -13.60
C ARG A 302 5.20 -7.14 -12.60
N LYS A 303 5.80 -6.07 -12.04
CA LYS A 303 6.87 -6.18 -11.05
C LYS A 303 6.39 -6.82 -9.75
N MET A 304 5.29 -6.34 -9.19
CA MET A 304 4.82 -6.76 -7.86
C MET A 304 4.21 -8.17 -7.86
N THR A 305 3.73 -8.64 -9.01
CA THR A 305 3.12 -9.97 -9.15
C THR A 305 4.08 -11.01 -9.71
N ALA A 306 5.29 -10.66 -10.10
CA ALA A 306 6.29 -11.58 -10.65
C ALA A 306 6.51 -12.81 -9.76
N VAL A 307 6.66 -13.98 -10.42
CA VAL A 307 6.95 -15.27 -9.75
C VAL A 307 8.19 -15.89 -10.40
N PRO A 308 9.29 -16.06 -9.68
CA PRO A 308 9.52 -15.65 -8.28
C PRO A 308 9.44 -14.13 -8.07
N SER A 309 9.20 -13.69 -6.83
CA SER A 309 9.17 -12.26 -6.49
C SER A 309 10.49 -11.58 -6.81
N ILE A 310 10.45 -10.38 -7.37
CA ILE A 310 11.65 -9.60 -7.69
C ILE A 310 12.18 -8.88 -6.43
N GLY A 311 11.30 -8.23 -5.68
CA GLY A 311 11.68 -7.36 -4.55
C GLY A 311 12.32 -6.06 -5.03
N THR A 312 13.18 -5.48 -4.18
CA THR A 312 14.05 -4.34 -4.50
C THR A 312 15.52 -4.76 -4.53
N PRO A 313 16.46 -3.97 -5.07
CA PRO A 313 17.87 -4.28 -5.03
C PRO A 313 18.44 -4.55 -3.63
N ALA A 314 18.03 -3.80 -2.59
CA ALA A 314 18.44 -4.06 -1.22
C ALA A 314 17.71 -5.25 -0.57
N ARG A 315 16.58 -5.68 -1.14
CA ARG A 315 15.77 -6.82 -0.63
C ARG A 315 15.29 -7.71 -1.76
N PRO A 316 16.17 -8.39 -2.46
CA PRO A 316 15.82 -9.23 -3.60
C PRO A 316 14.93 -10.40 -3.15
N GLY A 317 13.94 -10.73 -3.99
CA GLY A 317 13.03 -11.84 -3.75
C GLY A 317 11.93 -11.59 -2.71
N VAL A 318 11.91 -10.44 -2.05
CA VAL A 318 10.90 -10.11 -1.03
C VAL A 318 9.59 -9.69 -1.67
N VAL A 319 8.47 -10.25 -1.18
CA VAL A 319 7.12 -9.83 -1.57
C VAL A 319 6.76 -8.53 -0.85
N ILE A 320 6.38 -7.51 -1.60
CA ILE A 320 5.91 -6.22 -1.08
C ILE A 320 4.41 -6.11 -1.39
N PRO A 321 3.51 -6.28 -0.40
CA PRO A 321 2.08 -6.03 -0.59
C PRO A 321 1.88 -4.61 -1.08
N THR A 322 1.08 -4.42 -2.14
CA THR A 322 0.96 -3.13 -2.81
C THR A 322 -0.50 -2.77 -3.07
N PHE A 323 -0.89 -1.54 -2.74
CA PHE A 323 -2.20 -1.00 -3.04
C PHE A 323 -2.08 0.14 -4.05
N ILE A 324 -2.82 0.04 -5.14
CA ILE A 324 -2.89 1.05 -6.21
C ILE A 324 -3.85 2.15 -5.79
N PHE A 325 -3.42 3.39 -5.88
CA PHE A 325 -4.24 4.58 -5.71
C PHE A 325 -4.62 5.15 -7.08
N SER A 326 -5.92 5.20 -7.43
CA SER A 326 -7.08 4.78 -6.65
C SER A 326 -8.13 4.12 -7.55
N MET A 327 -9.21 3.62 -6.97
CA MET A 327 -10.29 2.99 -7.74
C MET A 327 -10.99 3.98 -8.67
N TYR A 328 -11.32 5.16 -8.16
CA TYR A 328 -12.03 6.22 -8.87
C TYR A 328 -11.34 7.57 -8.72
N ASP A 329 -11.67 8.48 -9.61
CA ASP A 329 -11.44 9.90 -9.43
C ASP A 329 -12.36 10.44 -8.34
N GLU A 330 -11.76 11.09 -7.34
CA GLU A 330 -12.50 11.64 -6.21
C GLU A 330 -12.62 13.15 -6.36
N ASN A 331 -13.70 13.60 -7.01
CA ASN A 331 -13.89 14.99 -7.45
C ASN A 331 -14.04 16.02 -6.32
N GLN A 332 -14.16 15.58 -5.07
CA GLN A 332 -14.25 16.45 -3.89
C GLN A 332 -12.92 16.55 -3.11
N LYS A 333 -11.83 15.96 -3.59
CA LYS A 333 -10.50 16.15 -2.99
C LYS A 333 -10.01 17.57 -3.16
N PHE A 334 -9.36 18.07 -2.12
CA PHE A 334 -8.65 19.35 -2.14
C PHE A 334 -7.28 19.21 -2.81
N GLY A 335 -6.64 20.37 -3.10
CA GLY A 335 -5.29 20.41 -3.66
C GLY A 335 -5.25 20.65 -5.17
N PRO A 336 -4.09 20.41 -5.82
CA PRO A 336 -3.92 20.53 -7.27
C PRO A 336 -4.91 19.70 -8.07
N SER A 337 -5.07 20.00 -9.36
CA SER A 337 -6.04 19.28 -10.21
C SER A 337 -5.75 17.78 -10.28
N THR A 338 -4.48 17.39 -10.26
CA THR A 338 -4.03 16.00 -10.23
C THR A 338 -4.59 15.19 -9.06
N GLU A 339 -4.88 15.81 -7.89
CA GLU A 339 -5.42 15.11 -6.73
C GLU A 339 -6.78 14.42 -7.01
N ARG A 340 -7.46 14.84 -8.04
CA ARG A 340 -8.76 14.33 -8.47
C ARG A 340 -8.70 13.42 -9.70
N GLN A 341 -7.50 12.98 -10.13
CA GLN A 341 -7.26 12.31 -11.41
C GLN A 341 -6.39 11.04 -11.28
N TRP A 342 -6.57 10.29 -10.21
CA TRP A 342 -5.81 9.06 -9.94
C TRP A 342 -6.60 7.77 -10.23
N GLY A 343 -7.85 7.91 -10.65
CA GLY A 343 -8.78 6.80 -10.81
C GLY A 343 -8.38 5.81 -11.90
N LEU A 344 -8.54 4.52 -11.62
CA LEU A 344 -8.49 3.46 -12.62
C LEU A 344 -9.77 3.41 -13.43
N PHE A 345 -10.88 3.82 -12.84
CA PHE A 345 -12.23 3.75 -13.42
C PHE A 345 -12.94 5.09 -13.35
N ASN A 346 -13.75 5.34 -14.38
CA ASN A 346 -14.77 6.37 -14.38
C ASN A 346 -15.93 5.99 -13.44
N PRO A 347 -16.78 6.97 -13.03
CA PRO A 347 -17.94 6.69 -12.17
C PRO A 347 -18.97 5.70 -12.74
N ASP A 348 -19.00 5.48 -14.05
CA ASP A 348 -19.85 4.47 -14.68
C ASP A 348 -19.26 3.05 -14.64
N GLY A 349 -18.01 2.90 -14.11
CA GLY A 349 -17.27 1.65 -14.02
C GLY A 349 -16.47 1.31 -15.28
N SER A 350 -16.47 2.17 -16.30
CA SER A 350 -15.58 1.99 -17.46
C SER A 350 -14.14 2.33 -17.08
N PRO A 351 -13.13 1.63 -17.64
CA PRO A 351 -11.74 1.94 -17.35
C PRO A 351 -11.36 3.32 -17.93
N VAL A 352 -10.58 4.10 -17.19
CA VAL A 352 -10.01 5.38 -17.65
C VAL A 352 -8.96 5.12 -18.73
N TYR A 353 -8.22 4.04 -18.57
CA TYR A 353 -7.20 3.53 -19.48
C TYR A 353 -7.09 2.00 -19.34
N GLU A 354 -6.46 1.35 -20.30
CA GLU A 354 -6.31 -0.11 -20.25
C GLU A 354 -5.31 -0.52 -19.15
N VAL A 355 -5.80 -1.27 -18.19
CA VAL A 355 -5.01 -1.84 -17.08
C VAL A 355 -5.19 -3.35 -17.03
N ASN A 356 -4.07 -4.06 -17.06
CA ASN A 356 -4.04 -5.51 -17.02
C ASN A 356 -3.76 -6.01 -15.58
N ILE A 357 -4.68 -5.72 -14.64
CA ILE A 357 -4.57 -6.22 -13.26
C ILE A 357 -4.87 -7.71 -13.19
N THR A 358 -5.64 -8.21 -14.16
CA THR A 358 -6.08 -9.62 -14.23
C THR A 358 -5.19 -10.54 -15.06
N SER A 359 -4.25 -10.04 -15.83
CA SER A 359 -3.55 -10.80 -16.89
C SER A 359 -2.30 -11.52 -16.42
N ILE A 360 -2.19 -11.81 -15.11
CA ILE A 360 -1.19 -12.77 -14.64
C ILE A 360 -1.91 -14.08 -14.29
N VAL A 361 -2.47 -14.66 -15.30
CA VAL A 361 -2.95 -16.04 -15.33
C VAL A 361 -2.03 -16.89 -16.17
#